data_7fffdc95aa43665e5a94d12e8b968033
#
_entry.id   7fffdc95aa43665e5a94d12e8b968033
#
_cell.length_a   1.000
_cell.length_b   1.000
_cell.length_c   1.000
_cell.angle_alpha   90.00
_cell.angle_beta   90.00
_cell.angle_gamma   90.00
#
_symmetry.space_group_name_H-M   'P 1'
#
loop_
_entity.id
_entity.type
_entity.pdbx_description
1 polymer ?
#
loop_
_entity_poly.entity_id
_entity_poly.type
_entity_poly.pdbx_seq_one_letter_code
_entity_poly.pdbx_strand_id
1 'polypeptide(L)'
;MGLNGISRVHILGGAQTDFARNWSREGKGAVALLREVLDDGLTAAGVTDEDIRALNGAGRVACFVGNFCAEQYVRQGHLGALLTEASPLFYGVPAARYEAACASGSVALDAAMTKIRAGD
;
A
#
# COMPACT_ATOMS: atom_id res chain seq x y z
N MET A 1 29.64 9.72 -13.82
CA MET A 1 28.17 9.64 -13.82
C MET A 1 27.64 10.72 -12.90
N GLY A 2 27.05 11.75 -13.46
CA GLY A 2 26.54 12.86 -12.68
C GLY A 2 25.30 12.45 -11.91
N LEU A 3 25.23 12.82 -10.63
CA LEU A 3 24.06 12.67 -9.76
C LEU A 3 22.87 13.62 -10.14
N ASN A 4 22.77 14.00 -11.40
CA ASN A 4 21.84 15.02 -11.90
C ASN A 4 20.45 14.46 -12.20
N GLY A 5 19.96 13.50 -11.44
CA GLY A 5 18.65 12.90 -11.69
C GLY A 5 17.99 12.23 -10.50
N ILE A 6 18.24 12.70 -9.27
CA ILE A 6 17.43 12.21 -8.15
C ILE A 6 16.06 12.81 -8.30
N SER A 7 15.15 12.04 -8.88
CA SER A 7 13.73 12.39 -8.92
C SER A 7 13.26 12.59 -7.48
N ARG A 8 12.66 13.73 -7.20
CA ARG A 8 12.04 13.98 -5.90
C ARG A 8 10.85 13.04 -5.76
N VAL A 9 10.77 12.35 -4.63
CA VAL A 9 9.62 11.53 -4.28
C VAL A 9 8.74 12.36 -3.33
N HIS A 10 7.46 12.37 -3.58
CA HIS A 10 6.49 13.11 -2.80
C HIS A 10 5.51 12.16 -2.12
N ILE A 11 5.19 12.42 -0.86
CA ILE A 11 4.09 11.79 -0.15
C ILE A 11 2.86 12.69 -0.37
N LEU A 12 1.86 12.19 -1.09
CA LEU A 12 0.67 12.96 -1.44
C LEU A 12 -0.36 12.99 -0.33
N GLY A 13 -0.41 11.94 0.48
CA GLY A 13 -1.35 11.82 1.57
C GLY A 13 -1.09 10.55 2.38
N GLY A 14 -1.91 10.33 3.38
CA GLY A 14 -1.87 9.14 4.21
C GLY A 14 -3.07 9.07 5.13
N ALA A 15 -3.34 7.87 5.63
CA ALA A 15 -4.42 7.63 6.58
C ALA A 15 -4.00 6.60 7.62
N GLN A 16 -4.76 6.53 8.69
CA GLN A 16 -4.53 5.62 9.80
C GLN A 16 -5.89 5.19 10.35
N THR A 17 -6.08 3.89 10.55
CA THR A 17 -7.24 3.38 11.25
C THR A 17 -7.16 3.71 12.75
N ASP A 18 -8.32 3.79 13.41
CA ASP A 18 -8.38 4.01 14.86
C ASP A 18 -7.82 2.79 15.61
N PHE A 19 -6.73 2.99 16.37
CA PHE A 19 -6.07 1.96 17.15
C PHE A 19 -6.90 1.48 18.36
N ALA A 20 -7.90 2.23 18.79
CA ALA A 20 -8.81 1.84 19.87
C ALA A 20 -9.83 0.78 19.42
N ARG A 21 -10.01 0.59 18.12
CA ARG A 21 -10.99 -0.37 17.58
C ARG A 21 -10.52 -1.81 17.73
N ASN A 22 -11.49 -2.68 18.00
CA ASN A 22 -11.29 -4.12 17.94
C ASN A 22 -12.03 -4.69 16.74
N TRP A 23 -11.32 -4.81 15.62
CA TRP A 23 -11.85 -5.26 14.34
C TRP A 23 -12.54 -6.63 14.42
N SER A 24 -11.99 -7.56 15.21
CA SER A 24 -12.60 -8.88 15.41
C SER A 24 -13.94 -8.80 16.12
N ARG A 25 -14.10 -7.92 17.10
CA ARG A 25 -15.39 -7.70 17.78
C ARG A 25 -16.43 -7.05 16.86
N GLU A 26 -15.98 -6.28 15.88
CA GLU A 26 -16.83 -5.69 14.85
C GLU A 26 -17.17 -6.68 13.71
N GLY A 27 -16.68 -7.92 13.78
CA GLY A 27 -16.86 -8.92 12.73
C GLY A 27 -16.10 -8.58 11.43
N LYS A 28 -15.06 -7.76 11.52
CA LYS A 28 -14.27 -7.29 10.39
C LYS A 28 -12.89 -7.92 10.40
N GLY A 29 -12.37 -8.23 9.22
CA GLY A 29 -11.03 -8.80 9.02
C GLY A 29 -10.07 -7.82 8.35
N ALA A 30 -8.89 -8.33 7.98
CA ALA A 30 -7.80 -7.56 7.38
C ALA A 30 -8.22 -6.84 6.08
N VAL A 31 -9.05 -7.45 5.25
CA VAL A 31 -9.54 -6.83 4.01
C VAL A 31 -10.36 -5.57 4.28
N ALA A 32 -11.22 -5.60 5.32
CA ALA A 32 -11.99 -4.42 5.70
C ALA A 32 -11.10 -3.29 6.23
N LEU A 33 -10.07 -3.63 7.01
CA LEU A 33 -9.07 -2.67 7.48
C LEU A 33 -8.29 -2.05 6.32
N LEU A 34 -7.83 -2.87 5.37
CA LEU A 34 -7.13 -2.39 4.18
C LEU A 34 -8.00 -1.48 3.33
N ARG A 35 -9.29 -1.82 3.17
CA ARG A 35 -10.25 -1.00 2.42
C ARG A 35 -10.41 0.38 3.06
N GLU A 36 -10.65 0.44 4.36
CA GLU A 36 -10.81 1.71 5.07
C GLU A 36 -9.58 2.61 4.91
N VAL A 37 -8.38 2.07 5.14
CA VAL A 37 -7.16 2.87 5.03
C VAL A 37 -6.82 3.27 3.59
N LEU A 38 -7.19 2.45 2.60
CA LEU A 38 -7.03 2.80 1.19
C LEU A 38 -7.96 3.95 0.79
N ASP A 39 -9.24 3.84 1.12
CA ASP A 39 -10.24 4.85 0.78
C ASP A 39 -9.90 6.20 1.43
N ASP A 40 -9.57 6.19 2.71
CA ASP A 40 -9.17 7.39 3.45
C ASP A 40 -7.84 7.96 2.94
N GLY A 41 -6.87 7.10 2.64
CA GLY A 41 -5.57 7.50 2.12
C GLY A 41 -5.64 8.13 0.73
N LEU A 42 -6.40 7.55 -0.19
CA LEU A 42 -6.62 8.11 -1.53
C LEU A 42 -7.37 9.45 -1.45
N THR A 43 -8.38 9.54 -0.58
CA THR A 43 -9.10 10.78 -0.32
C THR A 43 -8.17 11.86 0.20
N ALA A 44 -7.33 11.55 1.19
CA ALA A 44 -6.36 12.48 1.77
C ALA A 44 -5.28 12.91 0.75
N ALA A 45 -4.95 12.04 -0.19
CA ALA A 45 -4.00 12.33 -1.27
C ALA A 45 -4.63 13.16 -2.41
N GLY A 46 -5.95 13.29 -2.45
CA GLY A 46 -6.67 13.90 -3.57
C GLY A 46 -6.58 13.07 -4.86
N VAL A 47 -6.37 11.76 -4.73
CA VAL A 47 -6.25 10.82 -5.86
C VAL A 47 -7.58 10.14 -6.08
N THR A 48 -8.10 10.24 -7.30
CA THR A 48 -9.39 9.67 -7.67
C THR A 48 -9.25 8.24 -8.19
N ASP A 49 -10.37 7.52 -8.22
CA ASP A 49 -10.46 6.20 -8.85
C ASP A 49 -10.00 6.23 -10.31
N GLU A 50 -10.33 7.31 -11.03
CA GLU A 50 -9.96 7.47 -12.43
C GLU A 50 -8.46 7.64 -12.60
N ASP A 51 -7.82 8.40 -11.71
CA ASP A 51 -6.36 8.53 -11.67
C ASP A 51 -5.69 7.17 -11.48
N ILE A 52 -6.18 6.36 -10.52
CA ILE A 52 -5.63 5.01 -10.27
C ILE A 52 -5.84 4.12 -11.48
N ARG A 53 -7.03 4.12 -12.11
CA ARG A 53 -7.27 3.32 -13.32
C ARG A 53 -6.35 3.71 -14.47
N ALA A 54 -6.17 5.02 -14.70
CA ALA A 54 -5.30 5.52 -15.74
C ALA A 54 -3.83 5.13 -15.49
N LEU A 55 -3.34 5.32 -14.27
CA LEU A 55 -1.98 4.95 -13.88
C LEU A 55 -1.75 3.43 -13.93
N ASN A 56 -2.72 2.63 -13.47
CA ASN A 56 -2.63 1.17 -13.53
C ASN A 56 -2.62 0.68 -14.98
N GLY A 57 -3.48 1.22 -15.82
CA GLY A 57 -3.47 0.93 -17.26
C GLY A 57 -2.15 1.26 -17.96
N ALA A 58 -1.43 2.24 -17.46
CA ALA A 58 -0.08 2.61 -17.91
C ALA A 58 1.05 1.81 -17.23
N GLY A 59 0.72 0.85 -16.33
CA GLY A 59 1.71 0.10 -15.57
C GLY A 59 2.49 0.92 -14.54
N ARG A 60 1.92 2.03 -14.06
CA ARG A 60 2.58 3.01 -13.18
C ARG A 60 2.10 2.95 -11.73
N VAL A 61 1.47 1.86 -11.32
CA VAL A 61 1.04 1.61 -9.94
C VAL A 61 1.75 0.39 -9.40
N ALA A 62 2.21 0.48 -8.16
CA ALA A 62 2.72 -0.65 -7.41
C ALA A 62 2.32 -0.53 -5.94
N CYS A 63 2.13 -1.67 -5.28
CA CYS A 63 1.71 -1.74 -3.89
C CYS A 63 2.80 -2.34 -3.02
N PHE A 64 3.07 -1.71 -1.89
CA PHE A 64 4.08 -2.14 -0.93
C PHE A 64 3.44 -2.27 0.45
N VAL A 65 3.46 -3.48 0.99
CA VAL A 65 2.87 -3.77 2.31
C VAL A 65 3.98 -4.11 3.29
N GLY A 66 4.14 -3.27 4.31
CA GLY A 66 5.02 -3.56 5.44
C GLY A 66 4.26 -4.25 6.55
N ASN A 67 4.65 -5.48 6.89
CA ASN A 67 4.02 -6.20 8.00
C ASN A 67 4.93 -7.30 8.55
N PHE A 68 4.93 -7.44 9.88
CA PHE A 68 5.77 -8.43 10.57
C PHE A 68 5.21 -9.85 10.47
N CYS A 69 4.02 -10.12 11.02
CA CYS A 69 3.54 -11.48 11.21
C CYS A 69 2.03 -11.67 10.94
N ALA A 70 1.39 -10.78 10.19
CA ALA A 70 -0.06 -10.86 9.95
C ALA A 70 -0.47 -12.16 9.24
N GLU A 71 0.42 -12.80 8.48
CA GLU A 71 0.15 -14.08 7.84
C GLU A 71 -0.28 -15.17 8.83
N GLN A 72 0.18 -15.09 10.08
CA GLN A 72 -0.22 -16.04 11.12
C GLN A 72 -1.70 -15.86 11.54
N TYR A 73 -2.24 -14.67 11.39
CA TYR A 73 -3.61 -14.31 11.77
C TYR A 73 -4.58 -14.37 10.60
N VAL A 74 -4.15 -13.91 9.43
CA VAL A 74 -4.99 -13.85 8.23
C VAL A 74 -4.84 -15.06 7.33
N ARG A 75 -3.90 -15.96 7.63
CA ARG A 75 -3.59 -17.20 6.87
C ARG A 75 -3.28 -16.91 5.39
N GLN A 76 -2.67 -15.75 5.12
CA GLN A 76 -2.27 -15.31 3.79
C GLN A 76 -0.84 -14.77 3.84
N GLY A 77 0.10 -15.47 3.21
CA GLY A 77 1.51 -15.07 3.18
C GLY A 77 1.75 -13.83 2.32
N HIS A 78 1.09 -13.76 1.16
CA HIS A 78 1.21 -12.63 0.26
C HIS A 78 0.19 -11.54 0.61
N LEU A 79 0.49 -10.73 1.64
CA LEU A 79 -0.42 -9.70 2.12
C LEU A 79 -0.73 -8.62 1.07
N GLY A 80 0.19 -8.37 0.14
CA GLY A 80 -0.06 -7.46 -0.97
C GLY A 80 -1.23 -7.90 -1.86
N ALA A 81 -1.49 -9.21 -1.99
CA ALA A 81 -2.61 -9.72 -2.75
C ALA A 81 -3.98 -9.34 -2.15
N LEU A 82 -4.05 -9.11 -0.83
CA LEU A 82 -5.29 -8.68 -0.17
C LEU A 82 -5.76 -7.29 -0.63
N LEU A 83 -4.89 -6.49 -1.22
CA LEU A 83 -5.26 -5.18 -1.76
C LEU A 83 -6.25 -5.30 -2.91
N THR A 84 -6.17 -6.36 -3.71
CA THR A 84 -7.13 -6.61 -4.79
C THR A 84 -8.52 -6.99 -4.28
N GLU A 85 -8.58 -7.63 -3.11
CA GLU A 85 -9.85 -7.90 -2.42
C GLU A 85 -10.42 -6.67 -1.72
N ALA A 86 -9.51 -5.81 -1.23
CA ALA A 86 -9.91 -4.56 -0.60
C ALA A 86 -10.49 -3.58 -1.62
N SER A 87 -9.89 -3.48 -2.81
CA SER A 87 -10.37 -2.61 -3.88
C SER A 87 -10.02 -3.16 -5.27
N PRO A 88 -11.01 -3.30 -6.18
CA PRO A 88 -10.77 -3.75 -7.55
C PRO A 88 -9.89 -2.80 -8.38
N LEU A 89 -9.67 -1.57 -7.92
CA LEU A 89 -8.74 -0.62 -8.55
C LEU A 89 -7.31 -1.15 -8.62
N PHE A 90 -6.95 -2.04 -7.71
CA PHE A 90 -5.61 -2.63 -7.61
C PHE A 90 -5.51 -4.01 -8.29
N TYR A 91 -6.51 -4.40 -9.05
CA TYR A 91 -6.44 -5.65 -9.82
C TYR A 91 -5.32 -5.58 -10.87
N GLY A 92 -4.45 -6.59 -10.86
CA GLY A 92 -3.28 -6.65 -11.75
C GLY A 92 -2.11 -5.75 -11.36
N VAL A 93 -2.22 -4.99 -10.27
CA VAL A 93 -1.13 -4.16 -9.76
C VAL A 93 -0.05 -5.03 -9.12
N PRO A 94 1.23 -4.86 -9.49
CA PRO A 94 2.33 -5.53 -8.79
C PRO A 94 2.32 -5.18 -7.31
N ALA A 95 2.39 -6.19 -6.45
CA ALA A 95 2.38 -6.00 -5.02
C ALA A 95 3.47 -6.85 -4.35
N ALA A 96 4.05 -6.32 -3.27
CA ALA A 96 5.03 -7.04 -2.48
C ALA A 96 4.81 -6.81 -0.98
N ARG A 97 5.20 -7.79 -0.18
CA ARG A 97 5.28 -7.65 1.27
C ARG A 97 6.72 -7.51 1.70
N TYR A 98 6.95 -6.60 2.64
CA TYR A 98 8.24 -6.37 3.27
C TYR A 98 8.16 -6.65 4.78
N GLU A 99 9.17 -7.31 5.31
CA GLU A 99 9.25 -7.67 6.72
C GLU A 99 10.60 -7.23 7.28
N ALA A 100 10.56 -6.49 8.37
CA ALA A 100 11.71 -6.07 9.16
C ALA A 100 11.24 -5.78 10.61
N ALA A 101 10.47 -6.69 11.18
CA ALA A 101 9.84 -6.55 12.50
C ALA A 101 9.12 -5.19 12.63
N CYS A 102 9.42 -4.39 13.66
CA CYS A 102 8.80 -3.08 13.88
C CYS A 102 9.11 -2.06 12.77
N ALA A 103 10.15 -2.28 11.96
CA ALA A 103 10.54 -1.41 10.86
C ALA A 103 9.93 -1.79 9.50
N SER A 104 9.02 -2.79 9.44
CA SER A 104 8.46 -3.29 8.18
C SER A 104 7.83 -2.20 7.32
N GLY A 105 7.09 -1.26 7.94
CA GLY A 105 6.49 -0.13 7.23
C GLY A 105 7.53 0.82 6.63
N SER A 106 8.62 1.08 7.35
CA SER A 106 9.72 1.93 6.87
C SER A 106 10.44 1.31 5.70
N VAL A 107 10.66 -0.01 5.72
CA VAL A 107 11.29 -0.74 4.60
C VAL A 107 10.37 -0.75 3.37
N ALA A 108 9.07 -0.93 3.55
CA ALA A 108 8.10 -0.85 2.46
C ALA A 108 8.10 0.54 1.80
N LEU A 109 8.16 1.60 2.62
CA LEU A 109 8.24 2.98 2.12
C LEU A 109 9.55 3.22 1.35
N ASP A 110 10.69 2.76 1.87
CA ASP A 110 11.99 2.88 1.18
C ASP A 110 11.99 2.14 -0.16
N ALA A 111 11.40 0.95 -0.23
CA ALA A 111 11.23 0.19 -1.47
C ALA A 111 10.35 0.96 -2.49
N ALA A 112 9.25 1.56 -2.04
CA ALA A 112 8.40 2.39 -2.89
C ALA A 112 9.16 3.61 -3.45
N MET A 113 9.90 4.30 -2.59
CA MET A 113 10.75 5.45 -3.01
C MET A 113 11.82 5.03 -4.01
N THR A 114 12.44 3.88 -3.80
CA THR A 114 13.48 3.34 -4.69
C THR A 114 12.89 3.02 -6.06
N LYS A 115 11.72 2.40 -6.11
CA LYS A 115 11.04 2.10 -7.37
C LYS A 115 10.72 3.38 -8.17
N ILE A 116 10.20 4.41 -7.52
CA ILE A 116 9.93 5.70 -8.18
C ILE A 116 11.22 6.32 -8.71
N ARG A 117 12.32 6.27 -7.95
CA ARG A 117 13.63 6.81 -8.37
C ARG A 117 14.23 6.03 -9.54
N ALA A 118 13.93 4.75 -9.65
CA ALA A 118 14.33 3.93 -10.78
C ALA A 118 13.57 4.25 -12.08
N GLY A 119 12.45 4.97 -11.97
CA GLY A 119 11.63 5.36 -13.12
C GLY A 119 10.56 4.33 -13.51
N ASP A 120 10.34 3.36 -12.63
CA ASP A 120 9.35 2.29 -12.81
C ASP A 120 7.95 2.73 -12.34
#